data_1956fd08d023e6abbfd703ce5f9b92f7
#
_entry.id   1956fd08d023e6abbfd703ce5f9b92f7
#
_cell.length_a   1.000
_cell.length_b   1.000
_cell.length_c   1.000
_cell.angle_alpha   90.00
_cell.angle_beta   90.00
_cell.angle_gamma   90.00
#
_symmetry.space_group_name_H-M   'P 1'
#
loop_
_entity.id
_entity.type
_entity.pdbx_description
1 polymer ?
#
loop_
_entity_poly.entity_id
_entity_poly.type
_entity_poly.pdbx_seq_one_letter_code
_entity_poly.pdbx_strand_id
1 'polypeptide(L)'
;MEISHVNIILFSLDTVRADHLSCYGYPRLTSPHLDRVAQQGAMLLDFYSPHIPTYPGHTTMMTGRDVYAHHVTGQSTAFEPTPGIPMLAEILRQDGYRTYAADTLGRWFARGFDVYEGYEWSKEEPRHWRAGETVTSVALNLLDRAVTEGGPFFMFVHYWDAHTPYYPPPPFDRAFYARDERDPANRSM
;
A
#
# COMPACT_ATOMS: atom_id res chain seq x y z
N MET A 1 29.44 -2.00 18.17
CA MET A 1 28.19 -2.80 18.18
C MET A 1 27.68 -2.75 16.75
N GLU A 2 27.84 -3.84 16.02
CA GLU A 2 27.27 -3.90 14.66
C GLU A 2 25.73 -3.82 14.80
N ILE A 3 25.14 -2.80 14.21
CA ILE A 3 23.70 -2.71 14.09
C ILE A 3 23.32 -3.77 13.04
N SER A 4 22.74 -4.89 13.47
CA SER A 4 22.18 -5.83 12.52
C SER A 4 20.98 -5.15 11.84
N HIS A 5 21.12 -4.80 10.58
CA HIS A 5 20.02 -4.28 9.78
C HIS A 5 18.95 -5.37 9.61
N VAL A 6 17.70 -4.99 9.83
CA VAL A 6 16.55 -5.87 9.59
C VAL A 6 15.93 -5.54 8.23
N ASN A 7 15.37 -6.52 7.56
CA ASN A 7 14.60 -6.29 6.35
C ASN A 7 13.29 -5.57 6.68
N ILE A 8 12.92 -4.61 5.86
CA ILE A 8 11.72 -3.78 6.05
C ILE A 8 10.79 -3.97 4.86
N ILE A 9 9.56 -4.40 5.11
CA ILE A 9 8.51 -4.43 4.10
C ILE A 9 7.35 -3.56 4.58
N LEU A 10 7.02 -2.53 3.81
CA LEU A 10 5.92 -1.62 4.06
C LEU A 10 4.78 -1.92 3.08
N PHE A 11 3.66 -2.40 3.61
CA PHE A 11 2.43 -2.56 2.83
C PHE A 11 1.52 -1.36 3.00
N SER A 12 1.03 -0.82 1.88
CA SER A 12 -0.06 0.15 1.86
C SER A 12 -1.28 -0.48 1.18
N LEU A 13 -2.40 -0.48 1.89
CA LEU A 13 -3.70 -0.94 1.38
C LEU A 13 -4.57 0.29 1.21
N ASP A 14 -4.61 0.86 0.00
CA ASP A 14 -5.31 2.12 -0.25
C ASP A 14 -6.82 1.98 0.04
N THR A 15 -7.37 2.98 0.73
CA THR A 15 -8.79 3.10 1.13
C THR A 15 -9.33 2.00 2.03
N VAL A 16 -8.53 1.02 2.47
CA VAL A 16 -8.96 0.02 3.44
C VAL A 16 -9.22 0.70 4.78
N ARG A 17 -10.42 0.51 5.31
CA ARG A 17 -10.82 1.02 6.62
C ARG A 17 -10.46 0.01 7.70
N ALA A 18 -9.84 0.48 8.78
CA ALA A 18 -9.48 -0.37 9.92
C ALA A 18 -10.69 -1.08 10.53
N ASP A 19 -11.85 -0.39 10.64
CA ASP A 19 -13.09 -0.94 11.18
C ASP A 19 -13.76 -2.01 10.29
N HIS A 20 -13.18 -2.33 9.14
CA HIS A 20 -13.57 -3.45 8.26
C HIS A 20 -12.57 -4.61 8.28
N LEU A 21 -11.54 -4.54 9.11
CA LEU A 21 -10.59 -5.62 9.33
C LEU A 21 -10.97 -6.42 10.58
N SER A 22 -10.95 -7.75 10.48
CA SER A 22 -11.34 -8.63 11.60
C SER A 22 -10.40 -8.49 12.81
N CYS A 23 -9.12 -8.19 12.62
CA CYS A 23 -8.21 -7.88 13.73
C CYS A 23 -8.57 -6.61 14.51
N TYR A 24 -9.31 -5.68 13.92
CA TYR A 24 -9.84 -4.49 14.57
C TYR A 24 -11.28 -4.65 15.09
N GLY A 25 -11.78 -5.89 15.15
CA GLY A 25 -13.10 -6.18 15.73
C GLY A 25 -14.25 -6.18 14.73
N TYR A 26 -14.01 -6.16 13.43
CA TYR A 26 -15.07 -6.35 12.44
C TYR A 26 -15.69 -7.75 12.60
N PRO A 27 -17.04 -7.88 12.59
CA PRO A 27 -17.70 -9.14 12.94
C PRO A 27 -17.57 -10.24 11.87
N ARG A 28 -17.14 -9.91 10.67
CA ARG A 28 -16.87 -10.86 9.58
C ARG A 28 -15.37 -11.11 9.46
N LEU A 29 -14.97 -12.32 9.12
CA LEU A 29 -13.57 -12.69 8.90
C LEU A 29 -13.08 -12.14 7.54
N THR A 30 -12.72 -10.88 7.51
CA THR A 30 -12.30 -10.16 6.29
C THR A 30 -10.80 -10.17 6.04
N SER A 31 -9.99 -10.38 7.09
CA SER A 31 -8.54 -10.21 7.03
C SER A 31 -7.75 -11.33 7.74
N PRO A 32 -8.02 -12.64 7.47
CA PRO A 32 -7.46 -13.73 8.25
C PRO A 32 -5.92 -13.79 8.25
N HIS A 33 -5.28 -13.31 7.21
CA HIS A 33 -3.82 -13.26 7.12
C HIS A 33 -3.24 -12.10 7.92
N LEU A 34 -3.87 -10.91 7.87
CA LEU A 34 -3.47 -9.77 8.69
C LEU A 34 -3.72 -10.03 10.17
N ASP A 35 -4.81 -10.76 10.51
CA ASP A 35 -5.10 -11.15 11.88
C ASP A 35 -3.96 -11.99 12.47
N ARG A 36 -3.36 -12.90 11.69
CA ARG A 36 -2.19 -13.67 12.13
C ARG A 36 -0.96 -12.80 12.34
N VAL A 37 -0.72 -11.82 11.46
CA VAL A 37 0.38 -10.87 11.63
C VAL A 37 0.17 -10.03 12.89
N ALA A 38 -1.06 -9.54 13.11
CA ALA A 38 -1.42 -8.78 14.30
C ALA A 38 -1.21 -9.57 15.60
N GLN A 39 -1.52 -10.88 15.60
CA GLN A 39 -1.30 -11.76 16.75
C GLN A 39 0.19 -12.01 17.03
N GLN A 40 1.06 -11.93 16.05
CA GLN A 40 2.49 -12.21 16.17
C GLN A 40 3.35 -10.95 16.36
N GLY A 41 2.75 -9.78 16.15
CA GLY A 41 3.43 -8.49 16.18
C GLY A 41 2.77 -7.49 17.12
N ALA A 42 2.78 -6.23 16.70
CA ALA A 42 2.13 -5.13 17.38
C ALA A 42 1.02 -4.54 16.50
N MET A 43 -0.11 -4.20 17.10
CA MET A 43 -1.23 -3.54 16.45
C MET A 43 -1.44 -2.16 17.07
N LEU A 44 -1.50 -1.13 16.24
CA LEU A 44 -1.76 0.25 16.67
C LEU A 44 -3.27 0.50 16.57
N LEU A 45 -3.94 0.71 17.71
CA LEU A 45 -5.38 0.92 17.74
C LEU A 45 -5.77 2.35 17.35
N ASP A 46 -4.92 3.32 17.70
CA ASP A 46 -5.12 4.74 17.47
C ASP A 46 -4.03 5.28 16.53
N PHE A 47 -4.10 4.89 15.26
CA PHE A 47 -3.19 5.36 14.22
C PHE A 47 -3.99 6.06 13.11
N TYR A 48 -3.69 7.34 12.90
CA TYR A 48 -4.46 8.19 11.98
C TYR A 48 -3.61 8.63 10.81
N SER A 49 -4.19 8.54 9.59
CA SER A 49 -3.61 9.24 8.44
C SER A 49 -3.80 10.74 8.63
N PRO A 50 -2.73 11.55 8.63
CA PRO A 50 -2.86 12.98 8.88
C PRO A 50 -3.52 13.72 7.72
N HIS A 51 -3.52 13.15 6.52
CA HIS A 51 -3.98 13.80 5.30
C HIS A 51 -4.67 12.84 4.33
N ILE A 52 -5.56 13.42 3.51
CA ILE A 52 -6.24 12.84 2.36
C ILE A 52 -6.13 13.82 1.18
N PRO A 53 -6.29 13.39 -0.07
CA PRO A 53 -6.37 12.02 -0.57
C PRO A 53 -5.01 11.30 -0.63
N THR A 54 -4.83 10.35 -1.57
CA THR A 54 -3.66 9.47 -1.65
C THR A 54 -2.31 10.21 -1.69
N TYR A 55 -2.16 11.20 -2.56
CA TYR A 55 -0.87 11.90 -2.71
C TYR A 55 -0.40 12.61 -1.43
N PRO A 56 -1.19 13.45 -0.75
CA PRO A 56 -0.78 14.05 0.51
C PRO A 56 -0.45 13.01 1.58
N GLY A 57 -1.32 12.00 1.76
CA GLY A 57 -1.14 10.95 2.75
C GLY A 57 0.15 10.15 2.53
N HIS A 58 0.36 9.65 1.31
CA HIS A 58 1.58 8.90 0.97
C HIS A 58 2.82 9.77 0.96
N THR A 59 2.74 11.04 0.57
CA THR A 59 3.88 11.96 0.67
C THR A 59 4.29 12.16 2.12
N THR A 60 3.32 12.34 3.03
CA THR A 60 3.59 12.40 4.47
C THR A 60 4.23 11.11 4.97
N MET A 61 3.69 9.93 4.59
CA MET A 61 4.22 8.63 4.97
C MET A 61 5.67 8.43 4.50
N MET A 62 5.97 8.82 3.25
CA MET A 62 7.29 8.63 2.64
C MET A 62 8.33 9.69 3.03
N THR A 63 7.90 10.85 3.53
CA THR A 63 8.82 11.94 3.92
C THR A 63 8.92 12.15 5.43
N GLY A 64 7.96 11.65 6.20
CA GLY A 64 7.80 11.98 7.61
C GLY A 64 7.50 13.47 7.85
N ARG A 65 7.05 14.20 6.82
CA ARG A 65 6.70 15.63 6.88
C ARG A 65 5.22 15.81 6.61
N ASP A 66 4.61 16.81 7.21
CA ASP A 66 3.22 17.17 6.96
C ASP A 66 3.05 18.04 5.69
N VAL A 67 1.80 18.33 5.32
CA VAL A 67 1.48 19.12 4.12
C VAL A 67 2.03 20.55 4.17
N TYR A 68 2.25 21.13 5.35
CA TYR A 68 2.83 22.46 5.47
C TYR A 68 4.31 22.48 5.10
N ALA A 69 4.99 21.35 5.24
CA ALA A 69 6.38 21.22 4.86
C ALA A 69 6.55 20.74 3.41
N HIS A 70 5.83 19.71 2.99
CA HIS A 70 6.01 19.16 1.63
C HIS A 70 5.14 19.80 0.56
N HIS A 71 4.11 20.58 0.92
CA HIS A 71 3.20 21.34 0.06
C HIS A 71 2.37 20.52 -0.95
N VAL A 72 2.34 19.20 -0.85
CA VAL A 72 1.43 18.34 -1.62
C VAL A 72 0.11 18.29 -0.89
N THR A 73 -0.89 19.05 -1.34
CA THR A 73 -2.16 19.23 -0.63
C THR A 73 -3.36 18.57 -1.33
N GLY A 74 -3.13 17.91 -2.47
CA GLY A 74 -4.23 17.29 -3.23
C GLY A 74 -3.75 16.32 -4.29
N GLN A 75 -4.72 15.68 -4.95
CA GLN A 75 -4.52 14.68 -6.00
C GLN A 75 -4.44 15.38 -7.37
N SER A 76 -3.35 16.10 -7.61
CA SER A 76 -3.14 16.82 -8.87
C SER A 76 -1.73 16.66 -9.39
N THR A 77 -1.59 16.61 -10.71
CA THR A 77 -0.29 16.61 -11.38
C THR A 77 0.48 17.92 -11.25
N ALA A 78 -0.18 18.98 -10.77
CA ALA A 78 0.47 20.26 -10.52
C ALA A 78 1.27 20.30 -9.22
N PHE A 79 1.05 19.35 -8.29
CA PHE A 79 1.81 19.27 -7.05
C PHE A 79 3.14 18.56 -7.24
N GLU A 80 4.13 19.04 -6.54
CA GLU A 80 5.44 18.41 -6.35
C GLU A 80 5.89 18.68 -4.91
N PRO A 81 6.55 17.72 -4.24
CA PRO A 81 7.10 17.97 -2.91
C PRO A 81 8.15 19.08 -2.94
N THR A 82 8.20 19.84 -1.87
CA THR A 82 9.24 20.85 -1.66
C THR A 82 10.62 20.26 -1.94
N PRO A 83 11.45 20.93 -2.78
CA PRO A 83 12.80 20.48 -3.06
C PRO A 83 13.64 20.26 -1.81
N GLY A 84 14.46 19.21 -1.83
CA GLY A 84 15.38 18.90 -0.71
C GLY A 84 14.76 18.09 0.43
N ILE A 85 13.46 17.82 0.42
CA ILE A 85 12.86 16.87 1.36
C ILE A 85 13.19 15.44 0.90
N PRO A 86 13.92 14.65 1.72
CA PRO A 86 14.24 13.27 1.35
C PRO A 86 13.04 12.34 1.49
N MET A 87 12.99 11.31 0.65
CA MET A 87 12.07 10.18 0.77
C MET A 87 12.65 9.08 1.66
N LEU A 88 11.80 8.30 2.30
CA LEU A 88 12.20 7.16 3.14
C LEU A 88 13.14 6.21 2.39
N ALA A 89 12.83 5.90 1.13
CA ALA A 89 13.69 5.04 0.30
C ALA A 89 15.06 5.67 0.03
N GLU A 90 15.15 7.00 -0.15
CA GLU A 90 16.44 7.70 -0.31
C GLU A 90 17.29 7.60 0.97
N ILE A 91 16.66 7.76 2.14
CA ILE A 91 17.32 7.68 3.44
C ILE A 91 17.84 6.25 3.67
N LEU A 92 16.99 5.25 3.49
CA LEU A 92 17.36 3.85 3.69
C LEU A 92 18.43 3.38 2.71
N ARG A 93 18.37 3.83 1.44
CA ARG A 93 19.43 3.55 0.47
C ARG A 93 20.78 4.14 0.87
N GLN A 94 20.79 5.35 1.42
CA GLN A 94 22.02 5.95 1.96
C GLN A 94 22.58 5.18 3.16
N ASP A 95 21.70 4.51 3.91
CA ASP A 95 22.06 3.64 5.04
C ASP A 95 22.39 2.19 4.61
N GLY A 96 22.56 1.95 3.31
CA GLY A 96 23.02 0.67 2.76
C GLY A 96 21.91 -0.35 2.45
N TYR A 97 20.64 0.04 2.53
CA TYR A 97 19.54 -0.81 2.10
C TYR A 97 19.42 -0.84 0.57
N ARG A 98 19.12 -2.01 0.03
CA ARG A 98 18.56 -2.11 -1.32
C ARG A 98 17.08 -1.80 -1.28
N THR A 99 16.58 -1.07 -2.26
CA THR A 99 15.23 -0.49 -2.19
C THR A 99 14.39 -0.92 -3.38
N TYR A 100 13.23 -1.52 -3.09
CA TYR A 100 12.33 -2.11 -4.07
C TYR A 100 10.92 -1.57 -3.88
N ALA A 101 10.17 -1.39 -4.97
CA ALA A 101 8.76 -1.02 -4.89
C ALA A 101 7.92 -1.76 -5.93
N ALA A 102 6.78 -2.29 -5.50
CA ALA A 102 5.66 -2.70 -6.33
C ALA A 102 4.53 -1.67 -6.13
N ASP A 103 4.50 -0.62 -6.97
CA ASP A 103 3.64 0.53 -6.80
C ASP A 103 3.24 1.17 -8.12
N THR A 104 2.17 1.95 -8.12
CA THR A 104 1.62 2.66 -9.29
C THR A 104 1.51 4.17 -9.12
N LEU A 105 1.94 4.72 -7.98
CA LEU A 105 1.91 6.16 -7.73
C LEU A 105 2.86 6.92 -8.67
N GLY A 106 4.04 6.35 -8.95
CA GLY A 106 5.04 6.97 -9.83
C GLY A 106 5.57 8.30 -9.31
N ARG A 107 6.04 9.18 -10.21
CA ARG A 107 6.49 10.54 -9.92
C ARG A 107 7.55 10.56 -8.80
N TRP A 108 7.37 11.43 -7.79
CA TRP A 108 8.29 11.53 -6.66
C TRP A 108 8.31 10.29 -5.76
N PHE A 109 7.25 9.44 -5.80
CA PHE A 109 7.23 8.21 -5.02
C PHE A 109 8.25 7.18 -5.51
N ALA A 110 8.70 7.27 -6.76
CA ALA A 110 9.77 6.43 -7.27
C ALA A 110 11.18 6.84 -6.80
N ARG A 111 11.31 8.00 -6.15
CA ARG A 111 12.62 8.49 -5.70
C ARG A 111 13.21 7.60 -4.62
N GLY A 112 14.48 7.25 -4.81
CA GLY A 112 15.25 6.46 -3.86
C GLY A 112 15.11 4.96 -3.99
N PHE A 113 14.22 4.45 -4.84
CA PHE A 113 14.14 3.03 -5.14
C PHE A 113 15.14 2.63 -6.22
N ASP A 114 15.87 1.52 -5.97
CA ASP A 114 16.76 0.91 -6.96
C ASP A 114 15.96 0.17 -8.04
N VAL A 115 14.81 -0.40 -7.65
CA VAL A 115 13.85 -1.03 -8.55
C VAL A 115 12.45 -0.57 -8.20
N TYR A 116 11.77 0.04 -9.17
CA TYR A 116 10.40 0.52 -9.02
C TYR A 116 9.54 -0.07 -10.14
N GLU A 117 8.69 -1.03 -9.79
CA GLU A 117 7.78 -1.70 -10.70
C GLU A 117 6.43 -0.97 -10.68
N GLY A 118 6.33 0.06 -11.50
CA GLY A 118 5.11 0.79 -11.75
C GLY A 118 4.36 0.29 -12.99
N TYR A 119 3.18 0.83 -13.26
CA TYR A 119 2.53 0.71 -14.55
C TYR A 119 1.81 2.02 -14.91
N GLU A 120 1.63 2.25 -16.22
CA GLU A 120 0.90 3.41 -16.71
C GLU A 120 -0.61 3.17 -16.69
N TRP A 121 -1.36 4.22 -16.44
CA TRP A 121 -2.81 4.22 -16.54
C TRP A 121 -3.25 4.03 -17.98
N SER A 122 -4.06 3.00 -18.23
CA SER A 122 -4.74 2.82 -19.51
C SER A 122 -6.22 3.15 -19.36
N LYS A 123 -6.74 4.05 -20.21
CA LYS A 123 -8.18 4.35 -20.28
C LYS A 123 -8.97 3.22 -20.94
N GLU A 124 -8.29 2.32 -21.62
CA GLU A 124 -8.88 1.18 -22.33
C GLU A 124 -9.05 -0.03 -21.41
N GLU A 125 -8.35 -0.06 -20.28
CA GLU A 125 -8.47 -1.12 -19.28
C GLU A 125 -9.66 -0.86 -18.36
N PRO A 126 -10.52 -1.88 -18.09
CA PRO A 126 -11.64 -1.75 -17.15
C PRO A 126 -11.18 -1.43 -15.72
N ARG A 127 -9.98 -1.87 -15.35
CA ARG A 127 -9.28 -1.54 -14.12
C ARG A 127 -8.22 -0.50 -14.42
N HIS A 128 -8.34 0.66 -13.78
CA HIS A 128 -7.39 1.76 -13.92
C HIS A 128 -6.15 1.62 -13.00
N TRP A 129 -6.02 0.52 -12.29
CA TRP A 129 -4.95 0.22 -11.36
C TRP A 129 -4.55 -1.25 -11.44
N ARG A 130 -3.36 -1.55 -10.95
CA ARG A 130 -2.84 -2.91 -10.95
C ARG A 130 -3.65 -3.77 -9.97
N ALA A 131 -4.19 -4.89 -10.46
CA ALA A 131 -4.90 -5.84 -9.64
C ALA A 131 -3.98 -6.47 -8.58
N GLY A 132 -4.53 -6.81 -7.41
CA GLY A 132 -3.77 -7.33 -6.29
C GLY A 132 -2.96 -8.57 -6.59
N GLU A 133 -3.47 -9.47 -7.46
CA GLU A 133 -2.72 -10.64 -7.91
C GLU A 133 -1.46 -10.26 -8.70
N THR A 134 -1.56 -9.22 -9.53
CA THR A 134 -0.41 -8.70 -10.29
C THR A 134 0.61 -8.05 -9.36
N VAL A 135 0.14 -7.21 -8.43
CA VAL A 135 1.00 -6.58 -7.41
C VAL A 135 1.71 -7.64 -6.59
N THR A 136 0.97 -8.66 -6.15
CA THR A 136 1.54 -9.78 -5.38
C THR A 136 2.62 -10.52 -6.16
N SER A 137 2.36 -10.83 -7.43
CA SER A 137 3.35 -11.51 -8.29
C SER A 137 4.62 -10.68 -8.46
N VAL A 138 4.48 -9.38 -8.69
CA VAL A 138 5.63 -8.46 -8.77
C VAL A 138 6.37 -8.40 -7.44
N ALA A 139 5.66 -8.24 -6.33
CA ALA A 139 6.27 -8.16 -5.00
C ALA A 139 7.04 -9.44 -4.64
N LEU A 140 6.51 -10.62 -4.99
CA LEU A 140 7.21 -11.90 -4.77
C LEU A 140 8.47 -12.01 -5.62
N ASN A 141 8.43 -11.62 -6.90
CA ASN A 141 9.62 -11.59 -7.75
C ASN A 141 10.70 -10.63 -7.20
N LEU A 142 10.29 -9.45 -6.73
CA LEU A 142 11.19 -8.51 -6.10
C LEU A 142 11.77 -9.04 -4.78
N LEU A 143 10.97 -9.77 -4.00
CA LEU A 143 11.41 -10.40 -2.76
C LEU A 143 12.46 -11.50 -3.04
N ASP A 144 12.21 -12.37 -4.01
CA ASP A 144 13.16 -13.40 -4.43
C ASP A 144 14.48 -12.78 -4.90
N ARG A 145 14.39 -11.70 -5.64
CA ARG A 145 15.55 -10.92 -6.07
C ARG A 145 16.29 -10.34 -4.85
N ALA A 146 15.60 -9.67 -3.93
CA ALA A 146 16.19 -9.07 -2.74
C ALA A 146 16.91 -10.12 -1.88
N VAL A 147 16.29 -11.29 -1.70
CA VAL A 147 16.90 -12.42 -0.95
C VAL A 147 18.13 -12.96 -1.68
N THR A 148 18.08 -13.12 -3.00
CA THR A 148 19.21 -13.62 -3.82
C THR A 148 20.38 -12.65 -3.82
N GLU A 149 20.12 -11.37 -3.92
CA GLU A 149 21.14 -10.32 -3.90
C GLU A 149 21.77 -10.15 -2.51
N GLY A 150 21.06 -10.53 -1.44
CA GLY A 150 21.53 -10.47 -0.05
C GLY A 150 21.66 -9.04 0.50
N GLY A 151 21.98 -8.95 1.81
CA GLY A 151 22.03 -7.69 2.54
C GLY A 151 20.66 -7.18 2.96
N PRO A 152 20.59 -6.07 3.69
CA PRO A 152 19.34 -5.49 4.13
C PRO A 152 18.56 -4.88 2.97
N PHE A 153 17.23 -5.03 2.99
CA PHE A 153 16.37 -4.42 1.98
C PHE A 153 15.16 -3.70 2.59
N PHE A 154 14.72 -2.69 1.88
CA PHE A 154 13.44 -2.03 2.06
C PHE A 154 12.55 -2.30 0.84
N MET A 155 11.34 -2.77 1.09
CA MET A 155 10.36 -3.01 0.02
C MET A 155 9.05 -2.29 0.34
N PHE A 156 8.54 -1.53 -0.62
CA PHE A 156 7.22 -0.92 -0.57
C PHE A 156 6.27 -1.66 -1.51
N VAL A 157 5.11 -2.07 -0.99
CA VAL A 157 4.08 -2.79 -1.76
C VAL A 157 2.75 -2.07 -1.58
N HIS A 158 2.17 -1.60 -2.68
CA HIS A 158 0.96 -0.79 -2.67
C HIS A 158 -0.18 -1.49 -3.41
N TYR A 159 -1.27 -1.76 -2.68
CA TYR A 159 -2.49 -2.38 -3.20
C TYR A 159 -3.61 -1.35 -3.33
N TRP A 160 -4.31 -1.41 -4.47
CA TRP A 160 -5.41 -0.52 -4.79
C TRP A 160 -6.78 -1.17 -4.79
N ASP A 161 -6.89 -2.47 -4.63
CA ASP A 161 -8.13 -3.24 -4.85
C ASP A 161 -9.33 -2.79 -4.04
N ALA A 162 -9.11 -2.22 -2.86
CA ALA A 162 -10.17 -1.65 -2.03
C ALA A 162 -10.61 -0.25 -2.45
N HIS A 163 -9.95 0.37 -3.45
CA HIS A 163 -10.33 1.67 -3.98
C HIS A 163 -11.50 1.55 -4.98
N THR A 164 -12.34 2.58 -5.06
CA THR A 164 -13.42 2.66 -6.06
C THR A 164 -12.84 2.81 -7.48
N PRO A 165 -13.47 2.21 -8.53
CA PRO A 165 -14.62 1.31 -8.49
C PRO A 165 -14.26 -0.05 -7.91
N TYR A 166 -15.17 -0.65 -7.14
CA TYR A 166 -14.95 -1.90 -6.43
C TYR A 166 -15.10 -3.09 -7.37
N TYR A 167 -14.00 -3.80 -7.63
CA TYR A 167 -13.96 -5.01 -8.46
C TYR A 167 -13.27 -6.16 -7.73
N PRO A 168 -13.85 -6.65 -6.61
CA PRO A 168 -13.27 -7.80 -5.93
C PRO A 168 -13.31 -9.02 -6.87
N PRO A 169 -12.19 -9.77 -6.98
CA PRO A 169 -12.18 -10.98 -7.81
C PRO A 169 -12.96 -12.12 -7.15
N PRO A 170 -13.49 -13.10 -7.93
CA PRO A 170 -14.02 -14.32 -7.37
C PRO A 170 -12.97 -15.08 -6.53
N PRO A 171 -13.34 -15.71 -5.41
CA PRO A 171 -14.69 -15.80 -4.83
C PRO A 171 -15.05 -14.64 -3.88
N PHE A 172 -14.21 -13.61 -3.79
CA PHE A 172 -14.34 -12.54 -2.80
C PHE A 172 -15.50 -11.58 -3.14
N ASP A 173 -15.87 -11.46 -4.41
CA ASP A 173 -17.00 -10.67 -4.89
C ASP A 173 -18.34 -11.09 -4.25
N ARG A 174 -18.43 -12.34 -3.81
CA ARG A 174 -19.64 -12.93 -3.20
C ARG A 174 -19.44 -13.46 -1.79
N ALA A 175 -18.23 -13.34 -1.22
CA ALA A 175 -17.88 -14.02 0.03
C ALA A 175 -18.81 -13.71 1.22
N PHE A 176 -19.43 -12.53 1.22
CA PHE A 176 -20.29 -12.08 2.33
C PHE A 176 -21.75 -11.86 1.95
N TYR A 177 -22.15 -12.23 0.72
CA TYR A 177 -23.55 -12.17 0.30
C TYR A 177 -24.26 -13.47 0.65
N ALA A 178 -25.31 -13.38 1.46
CA ALA A 178 -26.13 -14.54 1.84
C ALA A 178 -27.15 -14.94 0.75
N ARG A 179 -27.50 -13.99 -0.14
CA ARG A 179 -28.51 -14.15 -1.20
C ARG A 179 -28.12 -13.33 -2.42
N ASP A 180 -28.87 -13.50 -3.50
CA ASP A 180 -28.74 -12.66 -4.70
C ASP A 180 -29.05 -11.20 -4.33
N GLU A 181 -28.15 -10.27 -4.59
CA GLU A 181 -28.35 -8.84 -4.36
C GLU A 181 -29.46 -8.24 -5.22
N ARG A 182 -29.82 -8.91 -6.31
CA ARG A 182 -30.93 -8.51 -7.20
C ARG A 182 -32.29 -9.03 -6.73
N ASP A 183 -32.31 -9.90 -5.72
CA ASP A 183 -33.55 -10.33 -5.09
C ASP A 183 -34.13 -9.19 -4.26
N PRO A 184 -35.33 -8.66 -4.60
CA PRO A 184 -35.94 -7.57 -3.83
C PRO A 184 -36.26 -7.95 -2.38
N ALA A 185 -36.26 -9.22 -2.04
CA ALA A 185 -36.44 -9.71 -0.66
C ALA A 185 -35.13 -9.80 0.11
N ASN A 186 -33.97 -9.54 -0.53
CA ASN A 186 -32.69 -9.57 0.15
C ASN A 186 -32.52 -8.36 1.06
N ARG A 187 -32.41 -8.60 2.37
CA ARG A 187 -32.21 -7.61 3.42
C ARG A 187 -30.83 -7.72 4.07
N SER A 188 -29.86 -8.37 3.42
CA SER A 188 -28.54 -8.65 3.97
C SER A 188 -27.50 -7.55 3.70
N MET A 189 -27.89 -6.44 3.08
CA MET A 189 -27.03 -5.27 2.87
C MET A 189 -27.23 -4.24 3.95
#